data_1211b1e0999c107552a91eaed5221e3f
#
_entry.id   1211b1e0999c107552a91eaed5221e3f
#
_cell.length_a   1.000
_cell.length_b   1.000
_cell.length_c   1.000
_cell.angle_alpha   90.00
_cell.angle_beta   90.00
_cell.angle_gamma   90.00
#
_symmetry.space_group_name_H-M   'P 1'
#
loop_
_entity.id
_entity.type
_entity.pdbx_description
1 polymer ?
#
loop_
_entity_poly.entity_id
_entity_poly.type
_entity_poly.pdbx_seq_one_letter_code
_entity_poly.pdbx_strand_id
1 'polypeptide(L)'
;MILQAAGLGLGAAGTGIMMPESVNAAAADFNDISKWPGSTDEAQSSFEQATSYNNFYELGTDKGDPVKNADKLVTEPWTVEVGGECEKGGKYALEDILKPHAFEERVYRLRCVEAWSMVIPWVGFPLADLLKRFEPNSKAKYVEFKTILDPANLPGQKFPVLQWPYSEGLRIDEAMHPLTLMAVGLYGKELPGQSGAPLRLVVPWKYGFKSIKSIVSINFVEKEPKTSWNVSAPREYGFYSNVNPEVSHPRWSQAKERRLDSKSSGFSALFSEKRETEMFNGYADEVAGLYAGLDLRENF
;
A
#
# COMPACT_ATOMS: atom_id res chain seq x y z
N MET A 1 31.32 -55.08 -59.56
CA MET A 1 29.93 -54.65 -59.76
C MET A 1 29.47 -53.95 -58.49
N ILE A 2 29.49 -52.63 -58.50
CA ILE A 2 29.32 -51.74 -57.34
C ILE A 2 27.87 -51.26 -57.37
N LEU A 3 27.09 -51.50 -56.30
CA LEU A 3 25.78 -50.90 -56.10
C LEU A 3 25.94 -49.71 -55.16
N GLN A 4 25.59 -48.52 -55.69
CA GLN A 4 25.41 -47.32 -54.91
C GLN A 4 24.04 -47.32 -54.29
N ALA A 5 23.98 -47.11 -52.97
CA ALA A 5 22.75 -46.82 -52.26
C ALA A 5 22.65 -45.31 -52.03
N ALA A 6 21.56 -44.69 -52.48
CA ALA A 6 21.23 -43.30 -52.28
C ALA A 6 20.54 -43.13 -50.91
N GLY A 7 21.12 -42.32 -49.99
CA GLY A 7 20.52 -41.94 -48.76
C GLY A 7 19.69 -40.67 -48.91
N LEU A 8 18.41 -40.78 -48.61
CA LEU A 8 17.51 -39.62 -48.45
C LEU A 8 17.68 -39.03 -47.07
N GLY A 9 18.20 -37.81 -47.00
CA GLY A 9 18.25 -37.03 -45.77
C GLY A 9 16.91 -36.33 -45.51
N LEU A 10 16.26 -36.70 -44.43
CA LEU A 10 15.13 -35.94 -43.87
C LEU A 10 15.70 -34.79 -43.07
N GLY A 11 15.49 -33.56 -43.55
CA GLY A 11 15.74 -32.34 -42.83
C GLY A 11 14.64 -32.12 -41.81
N ALA A 12 14.95 -32.23 -40.50
CA ALA A 12 14.10 -31.78 -39.43
C ALA A 12 14.20 -30.27 -39.34
N ALA A 13 13.14 -29.56 -39.73
CA ALA A 13 12.95 -28.15 -39.42
C ALA A 13 12.67 -27.97 -37.93
N GLY A 14 13.68 -27.62 -37.17
CA GLY A 14 13.51 -27.20 -35.77
C GLY A 14 12.83 -25.85 -35.72
N THR A 15 11.55 -25.80 -35.37
CA THR A 15 10.89 -24.58 -34.95
C THR A 15 11.43 -24.20 -33.57
N GLY A 16 12.44 -23.34 -33.54
CA GLY A 16 12.90 -22.70 -32.33
C GLY A 16 11.78 -21.84 -31.77
N ILE A 17 11.18 -22.27 -30.66
CA ILE A 17 10.35 -21.42 -29.81
C ILE A 17 11.33 -20.41 -29.21
N MET A 18 11.33 -19.17 -29.76
CA MET A 18 11.95 -18.04 -29.10
C MET A 18 11.20 -17.82 -27.80
N MET A 19 11.79 -18.16 -26.67
CA MET A 19 11.35 -17.65 -25.38
C MET A 19 11.61 -16.13 -25.41
N PRO A 20 10.61 -15.32 -24.98
CA PRO A 20 10.88 -13.90 -24.86
C PRO A 20 12.02 -13.72 -23.86
N GLU A 21 13.05 -12.98 -24.26
CA GLU A 21 14.08 -12.49 -23.36
C GLU A 21 13.37 -11.79 -22.20
N SER A 22 13.66 -12.22 -20.98
CA SER A 22 13.26 -11.49 -19.79
C SER A 22 13.94 -10.11 -19.88
N VAL A 23 13.14 -9.10 -20.25
CA VAL A 23 13.53 -7.71 -20.10
C VAL A 23 13.63 -7.50 -18.60
N ASN A 24 14.84 -7.52 -18.06
CA ASN A 24 15.12 -6.97 -16.74
C ASN A 24 14.71 -5.49 -16.82
N ALA A 25 13.50 -5.17 -16.37
CA ALA A 25 13.09 -3.80 -16.18
C ALA A 25 14.09 -3.19 -15.19
N ALA A 26 14.93 -2.27 -15.66
CA ALA A 26 15.77 -1.50 -14.76
C ALA A 26 14.84 -0.83 -13.75
N ALA A 27 15.15 -0.95 -12.46
CA ALA A 27 14.38 -0.34 -11.39
C ALA A 27 14.12 1.14 -11.74
N ALA A 28 12.86 1.56 -11.72
CA ALA A 28 12.51 2.93 -12.08
C ALA A 28 13.13 3.91 -11.10
N ASP A 29 13.83 4.91 -11.63
CA ASP A 29 14.41 6.00 -10.87
C ASP A 29 13.46 7.21 -10.92
N PHE A 30 12.98 7.62 -9.76
CA PHE A 30 12.02 8.71 -9.61
C PHE A 30 12.64 10.03 -9.13
N ASN A 31 13.96 10.23 -9.28
CA ASN A 31 14.64 11.40 -8.73
C ASN A 31 14.22 12.74 -9.37
N ASP A 32 13.76 12.73 -10.62
CA ASP A 32 13.40 13.93 -11.40
C ASP A 32 11.88 14.17 -11.48
N ILE A 33 11.09 13.61 -10.58
CA ILE A 33 9.65 13.81 -10.56
C ILE A 33 9.25 15.12 -9.85
N SER A 34 8.06 15.62 -10.16
CA SER A 34 7.51 16.83 -9.55
C SER A 34 7.25 16.62 -8.05
N LYS A 35 7.49 17.66 -7.26
CA LYS A 35 7.16 17.67 -5.83
C LYS A 35 5.79 18.30 -5.63
N TRP A 36 4.95 17.60 -4.89
CA TRP A 36 3.64 18.12 -4.56
C TRP A 36 3.73 19.28 -3.56
N PRO A 37 3.11 20.45 -3.83
CA PRO A 37 3.26 21.65 -3.01
C PRO A 37 2.62 21.54 -1.60
N GLY A 38 1.66 20.61 -1.40
CA GLY A 38 1.04 20.35 -0.09
C GLY A 38 1.83 19.36 0.78
N SER A 39 3.09 19.05 0.45
CA SER A 39 3.97 18.24 1.28
C SER A 39 4.28 18.93 2.60
N THR A 40 4.44 18.15 3.69
CA THR A 40 4.97 18.69 4.95
C THR A 40 6.45 19.04 4.81
N ASP A 41 6.89 20.07 5.52
CA ASP A 41 8.29 20.50 5.62
C ASP A 41 9.02 19.87 6.84
N GLU A 42 8.35 18.98 7.59
CA GLU A 42 8.94 18.28 8.71
C GLU A 42 10.13 17.41 8.29
N ALA A 43 11.10 17.28 9.20
CA ALA A 43 12.27 16.42 8.99
C ALA A 43 11.84 14.97 8.67
N GLN A 44 12.31 14.46 7.55
CA GLN A 44 12.00 13.11 7.10
C GLN A 44 12.68 12.05 7.97
N SER A 45 12.01 10.93 8.18
CA SER A 45 12.63 9.71 8.70
C SER A 45 13.72 9.23 7.74
N SER A 46 14.68 8.45 8.23
CA SER A 46 15.68 7.88 7.31
C SER A 46 15.08 6.79 6.44
N PHE A 47 15.65 6.58 5.25
CA PHE A 47 15.28 5.45 4.38
C PHE A 47 15.35 4.11 5.13
N GLU A 48 16.42 3.91 5.90
CA GLU A 48 16.59 2.69 6.70
C GLU A 48 15.45 2.48 7.69
N GLN A 49 15.07 3.51 8.45
CA GLN A 49 13.94 3.40 9.38
C GLN A 49 12.62 3.10 8.67
N ALA A 50 12.33 3.81 7.58
CA ALA A 50 11.10 3.63 6.82
C ALA A 50 10.99 2.24 6.18
N THR A 51 12.12 1.59 5.88
CA THR A 51 12.17 0.30 5.20
C THR A 51 12.52 -0.89 6.10
N SER A 52 12.96 -0.67 7.35
CA SER A 52 13.31 -1.76 8.27
C SER A 52 12.38 -1.87 9.49
N TYR A 53 11.57 -0.86 9.78
CA TYR A 53 10.63 -0.85 10.90
C TYR A 53 9.20 -0.85 10.36
N ASN A 54 8.69 -2.02 9.99
CA ASN A 54 7.44 -2.17 9.26
C ASN A 54 6.44 -3.08 9.97
N ASN A 55 5.16 -2.83 9.71
CA ASN A 55 4.07 -3.77 9.96
C ASN A 55 3.58 -4.28 8.60
N PHE A 56 3.91 -5.50 8.24
CA PHE A 56 3.38 -6.20 7.07
C PHE A 56 3.25 -7.68 7.42
N TYR A 57 2.11 -8.03 7.99
CA TYR A 57 1.88 -9.31 8.66
C TYR A 57 1.93 -10.50 7.71
N GLU A 58 1.72 -10.26 6.43
CA GLU A 58 1.93 -11.26 5.37
C GLU A 58 3.38 -11.78 5.35
N LEU A 59 4.33 -10.92 5.73
CA LEU A 59 5.77 -11.25 5.78
C LEU A 59 6.27 -11.61 7.19
N GLY A 60 5.45 -11.34 8.23
CA GLY A 60 5.77 -11.65 9.63
C GLY A 60 5.26 -10.58 10.59
N THR A 61 5.22 -10.92 11.89
CA THR A 61 4.58 -10.08 12.92
C THR A 61 5.52 -9.14 13.65
N ASP A 62 6.82 -9.43 13.66
CA ASP A 62 7.83 -8.56 14.24
C ASP A 62 8.21 -7.43 13.25
N LYS A 63 8.61 -6.27 13.77
CA LYS A 63 8.93 -5.09 12.93
C LYS A 63 10.07 -5.34 11.92
N GLY A 64 10.99 -6.22 12.23
CA GLY A 64 12.10 -6.60 11.36
C GLY A 64 11.82 -7.79 10.44
N ASP A 65 10.68 -8.47 10.58
CA ASP A 65 10.36 -9.64 9.74
C ASP A 65 10.06 -9.26 8.30
N PRO A 66 9.31 -8.17 8.03
CA PRO A 66 9.02 -7.78 6.66
C PRO A 66 10.27 -7.57 5.80
N VAL A 67 11.31 -6.92 6.32
CA VAL A 67 12.54 -6.71 5.56
C VAL A 67 13.32 -8.01 5.35
N LYS A 68 13.32 -8.94 6.31
CA LYS A 68 13.97 -10.25 6.19
C LYS A 68 13.31 -11.18 5.17
N ASN A 69 12.01 -10.99 4.95
CA ASN A 69 11.21 -11.84 4.09
C ASN A 69 10.74 -11.11 2.80
N ALA A 70 11.22 -9.89 2.56
CA ALA A 70 10.78 -9.05 1.44
C ALA A 70 11.01 -9.67 0.07
N ASP A 71 12.11 -10.42 -0.10
CA ASP A 71 12.49 -11.15 -1.30
C ASP A 71 11.53 -12.29 -1.69
N LYS A 72 10.69 -12.70 -0.76
CA LYS A 72 9.67 -13.74 -1.01
C LYS A 72 8.42 -13.20 -1.70
N LEU A 73 8.22 -11.88 -1.69
CA LEU A 73 7.11 -11.24 -2.40
C LEU A 73 7.44 -11.15 -3.90
N VAL A 74 6.73 -11.92 -4.70
CA VAL A 74 6.85 -11.88 -6.17
C VAL A 74 5.99 -10.74 -6.69
N THR A 75 6.63 -9.75 -7.32
CA THR A 75 5.96 -8.53 -7.81
C THR A 75 5.80 -8.49 -9.33
N GLU A 76 6.33 -9.46 -10.06
CA GLU A 76 6.24 -9.56 -11.52
C GLU A 76 5.91 -10.99 -11.97
N PRO A 77 4.91 -11.17 -12.86
CA PRO A 77 3.96 -10.16 -13.32
C PRO A 77 2.93 -9.80 -12.25
N TRP A 78 2.44 -8.54 -12.23
CA TRP A 78 1.42 -8.10 -11.29
C TRP A 78 0.13 -7.70 -11.98
N THR A 79 -0.99 -8.14 -11.42
CA THR A 79 -2.33 -7.85 -11.93
C THR A 79 -3.22 -7.37 -10.81
N VAL A 80 -4.04 -6.36 -11.10
CA VAL A 80 -5.09 -5.88 -10.19
C VAL A 80 -6.45 -6.14 -10.80
N GLU A 81 -7.30 -6.83 -10.05
CA GLU A 81 -8.70 -7.05 -10.42
C GLU A 81 -9.55 -5.89 -9.93
N VAL A 82 -10.31 -5.28 -10.83
CA VAL A 82 -11.23 -4.19 -10.54
C VAL A 82 -12.66 -4.66 -10.79
N GLY A 83 -13.56 -4.39 -9.84
CA GLY A 83 -14.94 -4.85 -9.97
C GLY A 83 -15.96 -4.11 -9.13
N GLY A 84 -17.15 -4.70 -9.00
CA GLY A 84 -18.27 -4.15 -8.24
C GLY A 84 -19.04 -3.09 -9.00
N GLU A 85 -19.45 -2.02 -8.31
CA GLU A 85 -20.31 -0.95 -8.80
C GLU A 85 -19.54 0.04 -9.71
N CYS A 86 -19.03 -0.45 -10.86
CA CYS A 86 -18.33 0.32 -11.87
C CYS A 86 -18.57 -0.23 -13.27
N GLU A 87 -18.44 0.63 -14.29
CA GLU A 87 -18.71 0.26 -15.70
C GLU A 87 -17.50 -0.46 -16.35
N LYS A 88 -16.27 -0.17 -15.90
CA LYS A 88 -15.02 -0.66 -16.49
C LYS A 88 -14.27 -1.60 -15.53
N GLY A 89 -14.99 -2.64 -15.06
CA GLY A 89 -14.35 -3.72 -14.31
C GLY A 89 -13.50 -4.62 -15.20
N GLY A 90 -12.55 -5.35 -14.60
CA GLY A 90 -11.67 -6.28 -15.31
C GLY A 90 -10.36 -6.52 -14.60
N LYS A 91 -9.47 -7.26 -15.27
CA LYS A 91 -8.10 -7.49 -14.82
C LYS A 91 -7.16 -6.57 -15.58
N TYR A 92 -6.37 -5.82 -14.87
CA TYR A 92 -5.44 -4.83 -15.40
C TYR A 92 -4.01 -5.21 -15.00
N ALA A 93 -3.10 -5.29 -15.96
CA ALA A 93 -1.69 -5.39 -15.67
C ALA A 93 -1.19 -4.12 -14.95
N LEU A 94 -0.16 -4.23 -14.14
CA LEU A 94 0.40 -3.09 -13.40
C LEU A 94 0.77 -1.94 -14.33
N GLU A 95 1.38 -2.25 -15.47
CA GLU A 95 1.81 -1.29 -16.48
C GLU A 95 0.62 -0.49 -17.04
N ASP A 96 -0.53 -1.14 -17.26
CA ASP A 96 -1.76 -0.48 -17.73
C ASP A 96 -2.37 0.43 -16.68
N ILE A 97 -2.18 0.09 -15.39
CA ILE A 97 -2.59 0.94 -14.28
C ILE A 97 -1.69 2.17 -14.21
N LEU A 98 -0.38 2.01 -14.31
CA LEU A 98 0.60 3.06 -14.06
C LEU A 98 0.75 4.03 -15.22
N LYS A 99 0.79 3.52 -16.47
CA LYS A 99 1.11 4.26 -17.70
C LYS A 99 0.36 5.59 -17.90
N PRO A 100 -0.95 5.73 -17.56
CA PRO A 100 -1.67 6.99 -17.79
C PRO A 100 -1.38 8.09 -16.75
N HIS A 101 -0.61 7.80 -15.70
CA HIS A 101 -0.44 8.71 -14.57
C HIS A 101 0.94 9.35 -14.56
N ALA A 102 0.97 10.67 -14.35
CA ALA A 102 2.20 11.36 -13.98
C ALA A 102 2.45 11.13 -12.47
N PHE A 103 3.67 10.70 -12.14
CA PHE A 103 4.07 10.53 -10.75
C PHE A 103 4.52 11.84 -10.14
N GLU A 104 4.28 11.95 -8.83
CA GLU A 104 4.75 13.06 -8.01
C GLU A 104 5.29 12.55 -6.66
N GLU A 105 6.23 13.29 -6.09
CA GLU A 105 6.70 13.05 -4.73
C GLU A 105 5.82 13.80 -3.74
N ARG A 106 5.34 13.09 -2.71
CA ARG A 106 4.57 13.64 -1.60
C ARG A 106 5.20 13.29 -0.27
N VAL A 107 5.65 14.28 0.46
CA VAL A 107 6.17 14.09 1.82
C VAL A 107 5.00 14.10 2.79
N TYR A 108 4.68 12.94 3.37
CA TYR A 108 3.56 12.77 4.27
C TYR A 108 3.97 12.27 5.64
N ARG A 109 3.23 12.70 6.67
CA ARG A 109 3.25 12.06 7.98
C ARG A 109 2.58 10.69 7.88
N LEU A 110 3.16 9.70 8.54
CA LEU A 110 2.60 8.37 8.75
C LEU A 110 2.45 8.14 10.24
N ARG A 111 1.27 7.77 10.72
CA ARG A 111 0.99 7.47 12.13
C ARG A 111 0.51 6.04 12.29
N CYS A 112 1.24 5.23 13.02
CA CYS A 112 0.81 3.90 13.37
C CYS A 112 -0.10 3.92 14.60
N VAL A 113 -1.10 3.04 14.63
CA VAL A 113 -1.95 2.85 15.81
C VAL A 113 -1.15 2.49 17.06
N GLU A 114 0.04 1.92 16.92
CA GLU A 114 0.99 1.57 18.01
C GLU A 114 1.74 2.78 18.58
N ALA A 115 1.24 4.00 18.37
CA ALA A 115 1.78 5.24 18.92
C ALA A 115 3.22 5.57 18.50
N TRP A 116 3.59 5.27 17.27
CA TRP A 116 4.81 5.76 16.61
C TRP A 116 4.49 6.38 15.26
N SER A 117 5.37 7.24 14.77
CA SER A 117 5.16 7.99 13.53
C SER A 117 6.46 8.20 12.75
N MET A 118 6.32 8.44 11.47
CA MET A 118 7.38 8.76 10.51
C MET A 118 6.95 9.92 9.61
N VAL A 119 7.91 10.51 8.90
CA VAL A 119 7.69 11.40 7.76
C VAL A 119 8.37 10.78 6.56
N ILE A 120 7.61 10.45 5.52
CA ILE A 120 8.10 9.64 4.41
C ILE A 120 7.79 10.35 3.09
N PRO A 121 8.80 10.53 2.20
CA PRO A 121 8.61 10.99 0.83
C PRO A 121 8.13 9.82 -0.04
N TRP A 122 6.84 9.78 -0.32
CA TRP A 122 6.21 8.80 -1.18
C TRP A 122 6.24 9.25 -2.63
N VAL A 123 6.36 8.29 -3.55
CA VAL A 123 6.19 8.51 -4.98
C VAL A 123 4.93 7.81 -5.44
N GLY A 124 4.08 8.53 -6.15
CA GLY A 124 2.82 7.97 -6.63
C GLY A 124 1.95 8.98 -7.36
N PHE A 125 0.66 8.71 -7.38
CA PHE A 125 -0.36 9.55 -8.02
C PHE A 125 -1.67 9.51 -7.22
N PRO A 126 -2.57 10.53 -7.36
CA PRO A 126 -3.84 10.55 -6.64
C PRO A 126 -4.68 9.31 -6.95
N LEU A 127 -5.15 8.61 -5.92
CA LEU A 127 -6.03 7.45 -6.10
C LEU A 127 -7.27 7.80 -6.93
N ALA A 128 -7.83 8.99 -6.73
CA ALA A 128 -9.00 9.47 -7.47
C ALA A 128 -8.84 9.39 -9.00
N ASP A 129 -7.63 9.63 -9.51
CA ASP A 129 -7.38 9.61 -10.96
C ASP A 129 -7.42 8.19 -11.52
N LEU A 130 -7.01 7.19 -10.73
CA LEU A 130 -7.18 5.78 -11.06
C LEU A 130 -8.66 5.39 -11.02
N LEU A 131 -9.36 5.70 -9.92
CA LEU A 131 -10.74 5.28 -9.71
C LEU A 131 -11.70 5.84 -10.78
N LYS A 132 -11.51 7.09 -11.20
CA LYS A 132 -12.31 7.72 -12.27
C LYS A 132 -12.25 6.95 -13.59
N ARG A 133 -11.13 6.28 -13.89
CA ARG A 133 -10.97 5.48 -15.10
C ARG A 133 -11.92 4.28 -15.17
N PHE A 134 -12.32 3.77 -14.01
CA PHE A 134 -13.21 2.61 -13.90
C PHE A 134 -14.70 3.00 -13.92
N GLU A 135 -15.01 4.30 -13.95
CA GLU A 135 -16.38 4.83 -14.04
C GLU A 135 -17.30 4.24 -12.96
N PRO A 136 -17.00 4.51 -11.65
CA PRO A 136 -17.88 4.06 -10.58
C PRO A 136 -19.28 4.67 -10.73
N ASN A 137 -20.32 3.84 -10.58
CA ASN A 137 -21.69 4.28 -10.68
C ASN A 137 -22.22 4.85 -9.34
N SER A 138 -23.47 5.32 -9.30
CA SER A 138 -24.05 5.98 -8.13
C SER A 138 -24.22 5.09 -6.89
N LYS A 139 -24.10 3.76 -7.05
CA LYS A 139 -24.14 2.77 -5.95
C LYS A 139 -22.77 2.57 -5.29
N ALA A 140 -21.69 3.00 -5.93
CA ALA A 140 -20.35 2.96 -5.35
C ALA A 140 -20.26 3.93 -4.16
N LYS A 141 -20.48 3.44 -2.94
CA LYS A 141 -20.39 4.22 -1.70
C LYS A 141 -19.06 4.04 -1.00
N TYR A 142 -18.41 2.90 -1.23
CA TYR A 142 -17.11 2.54 -0.65
C TYR A 142 -16.23 1.89 -1.71
N VAL A 143 -14.94 1.86 -1.42
CA VAL A 143 -13.94 1.11 -2.19
C VAL A 143 -13.28 0.11 -1.24
N GLU A 144 -13.41 -1.18 -1.55
CA GLU A 144 -12.72 -2.28 -0.87
C GLU A 144 -11.43 -2.60 -1.61
N PHE A 145 -10.36 -2.87 -0.86
CA PHE A 145 -9.07 -3.29 -1.39
C PHE A 145 -8.65 -4.61 -0.76
N LYS A 146 -7.91 -5.44 -1.52
CA LYS A 146 -7.32 -6.68 -1.00
C LYS A 146 -5.85 -6.78 -1.37
N THR A 147 -5.06 -7.23 -0.39
CA THR A 147 -3.67 -7.62 -0.56
C THR A 147 -3.58 -8.98 -1.26
N ILE A 148 -2.46 -9.26 -1.88
CA ILE A 148 -2.16 -10.58 -2.47
C ILE A 148 -2.34 -11.70 -1.42
N LEU A 149 -2.93 -12.82 -1.86
CA LEU A 149 -3.00 -14.07 -1.10
C LEU A 149 -2.03 -15.08 -1.72
N ASP A 150 -0.90 -15.29 -1.07
CA ASP A 150 0.13 -16.23 -1.51
C ASP A 150 0.83 -16.89 -0.29
N PRO A 151 0.15 -17.80 0.41
CA PRO A 151 0.72 -18.44 1.58
C PRO A 151 1.90 -19.38 1.26
N ALA A 152 2.14 -19.71 -0.02
CA ALA A 152 3.32 -20.46 -0.42
C ALA A 152 4.59 -19.64 -0.21
N ASN A 153 4.58 -18.37 -0.62
CA ASN A 153 5.72 -17.46 -0.57
C ASN A 153 5.69 -16.53 0.67
N LEU A 154 4.49 -16.11 1.12
CA LEU A 154 4.35 -15.16 2.23
C LEU A 154 4.18 -15.89 3.57
N PRO A 155 5.24 -15.95 4.39
CA PRO A 155 5.26 -16.82 5.58
C PRO A 155 4.23 -16.44 6.63
N GLY A 156 3.88 -15.17 6.78
CA GLY A 156 2.89 -14.71 7.75
C GLY A 156 1.48 -15.19 7.46
N GLN A 157 1.14 -15.41 6.18
CA GLN A 157 -0.18 -15.91 5.76
C GLN A 157 -0.39 -17.41 6.10
N LYS A 158 0.63 -18.11 6.54
CA LYS A 158 0.52 -19.49 7.05
C LYS A 158 -0.10 -19.57 8.45
N PHE A 159 -0.18 -18.43 9.12
CA PHE A 159 -0.70 -18.35 10.49
C PHE A 159 -2.01 -17.55 10.52
N PRO A 160 -3.00 -17.96 11.31
CA PRO A 160 -4.32 -17.31 11.38
C PRO A 160 -4.30 -16.06 12.30
N VAL A 161 -3.30 -15.20 12.14
CA VAL A 161 -3.18 -13.95 12.91
C VAL A 161 -4.30 -12.98 12.51
N LEU A 162 -4.64 -12.98 11.21
CA LEU A 162 -5.77 -12.28 10.61
C LEU A 162 -6.50 -13.22 9.66
N GLN A 163 -7.70 -12.81 9.21
CA GLN A 163 -8.33 -13.45 8.07
C GLN A 163 -7.62 -12.98 6.79
N TRP A 164 -7.09 -13.94 6.03
CA TRP A 164 -6.43 -13.66 4.75
C TRP A 164 -7.37 -13.81 3.56
N PRO A 165 -7.23 -13.04 2.48
CA PRO A 165 -6.26 -11.94 2.31
C PRO A 165 -6.60 -10.74 3.20
N TYR A 166 -5.60 -9.92 3.53
CA TYR A 166 -5.80 -8.66 4.21
C TYR A 166 -6.71 -7.76 3.37
N SER A 167 -7.73 -7.20 4.00
CA SER A 167 -8.74 -6.36 3.35
C SER A 167 -8.87 -5.03 4.09
N GLU A 168 -9.00 -3.96 3.31
CA GLU A 168 -9.26 -2.62 3.80
C GLU A 168 -10.33 -1.92 2.97
N GLY A 169 -10.90 -0.85 3.53
CA GLY A 169 -11.92 -0.08 2.87
C GLY A 169 -11.82 1.41 3.17
N LEU A 170 -12.29 2.20 2.21
CA LEU A 170 -12.48 3.65 2.35
C LEU A 170 -13.90 4.00 1.89
N ARG A 171 -14.50 5.04 2.48
CA ARG A 171 -15.65 5.69 1.84
C ARG A 171 -15.22 6.25 0.49
N ILE A 172 -16.16 6.39 -0.43
CA ILE A 172 -15.86 6.88 -1.78
C ILE A 172 -15.27 8.30 -1.76
N ASP A 173 -15.74 9.17 -0.88
CA ASP A 173 -15.22 10.53 -0.72
C ASP A 173 -13.81 10.57 -0.13
N GLU A 174 -13.47 9.65 0.80
CA GLU A 174 -12.11 9.45 1.29
C GLU A 174 -11.18 8.92 0.19
N ALA A 175 -11.65 7.96 -0.59
CA ALA A 175 -10.89 7.39 -1.70
C ALA A 175 -10.66 8.40 -2.83
N MET A 176 -11.61 9.32 -3.05
CA MET A 176 -11.54 10.40 -4.04
C MET A 176 -10.85 11.66 -3.53
N HIS A 177 -10.46 11.69 -2.26
CA HIS A 177 -9.83 12.87 -1.67
C HIS A 177 -8.42 13.09 -2.26
N PRO A 178 -8.03 14.35 -2.56
CA PRO A 178 -6.72 14.64 -3.16
C PRO A 178 -5.50 14.11 -2.38
N LEU A 179 -5.60 13.99 -1.06
CA LEU A 179 -4.54 13.45 -0.21
C LEU A 179 -4.38 11.94 -0.30
N THR A 180 -5.40 11.20 -0.77
CA THR A 180 -5.31 9.74 -0.90
C THR A 180 -4.42 9.38 -2.08
N LEU A 181 -3.29 8.75 -1.80
CA LEU A 181 -2.26 8.44 -2.79
C LEU A 181 -2.21 6.94 -3.08
N MET A 182 -2.10 6.60 -4.35
CA MET A 182 -1.63 5.31 -4.82
C MET A 182 -0.11 5.41 -4.97
N ALA A 183 0.64 4.78 -4.06
CA ALA A 183 2.09 4.86 -4.03
C ALA A 183 2.74 3.67 -4.73
N VAL A 184 3.79 3.95 -5.49
CA VAL A 184 4.64 3.00 -6.23
C VAL A 184 6.11 3.12 -5.85
N GLY A 185 6.47 4.13 -5.07
CA GLY A 185 7.84 4.39 -4.65
C GLY A 185 7.92 5.17 -3.34
N LEU A 186 9.14 5.29 -2.85
CA LEU A 186 9.52 6.13 -1.71
C LEU A 186 10.99 6.53 -1.81
N TYR A 187 11.34 7.72 -1.34
CA TYR A 187 12.71 8.28 -1.41
C TYR A 187 13.32 8.23 -2.83
N GLY A 188 12.52 8.52 -3.86
CA GLY A 188 12.96 8.51 -5.25
C GLY A 188 13.22 7.12 -5.85
N LYS A 189 12.85 6.03 -5.15
CA LYS A 189 13.06 4.64 -5.58
C LYS A 189 11.73 3.88 -5.60
N GLU A 190 11.69 2.77 -6.31
CA GLU A 190 10.56 1.83 -6.24
C GLU A 190 10.30 1.32 -4.83
N LEU A 191 9.05 0.96 -4.56
CA LEU A 191 8.68 0.36 -3.29
C LEU A 191 9.43 -0.96 -3.08
N PRO A 192 10.14 -1.13 -1.97
CA PRO A 192 10.64 -2.45 -1.62
C PRO A 192 9.50 -3.33 -1.08
N GLY A 193 9.67 -4.65 -1.14
CA GLY A 193 8.67 -5.63 -0.75
C GLY A 193 8.05 -5.38 0.61
N GLN A 194 8.88 -5.10 1.63
CA GLN A 194 8.44 -4.82 2.99
C GLN A 194 7.58 -3.54 3.12
N SER A 195 7.72 -2.62 2.18
CA SER A 195 6.92 -1.39 2.14
C SER A 195 5.62 -1.52 1.34
N GLY A 196 5.37 -2.70 0.75
CA GLY A 196 4.12 -3.01 0.06
C GLY A 196 4.18 -2.90 -1.46
N ALA A 197 5.34 -3.25 -2.05
CA ALA A 197 5.48 -3.34 -3.51
C ALA A 197 4.41 -4.24 -4.15
N PRO A 198 4.12 -4.06 -5.45
CA PRO A 198 4.56 -2.93 -6.27
C PRO A 198 3.64 -1.70 -6.14
N LEU A 199 2.51 -1.82 -5.42
CA LEU A 199 1.43 -0.84 -5.41
C LEU A 199 0.73 -0.86 -4.04
N ARG A 200 0.61 0.31 -3.40
CA ARG A 200 -0.04 0.45 -2.08
C ARG A 200 -0.81 1.74 -1.94
N LEU A 201 -1.72 1.80 -0.96
CA LEU A 201 -2.32 3.06 -0.51
C LEU A 201 -1.42 3.80 0.48
N VAL A 202 -1.57 5.14 0.46
CA VAL A 202 -1.16 6.02 1.55
C VAL A 202 -2.29 6.99 1.82
N VAL A 203 -2.84 6.92 3.05
CA VAL A 203 -3.92 7.77 3.53
C VAL A 203 -3.41 8.50 4.77
N PRO A 204 -2.83 9.70 4.64
CA PRO A 204 -1.96 10.28 5.66
C PRO A 204 -2.68 10.67 6.97
N TRP A 205 -3.99 10.93 6.93
CA TRP A 205 -4.77 11.31 8.11
C TRP A 205 -5.35 10.13 8.91
N LYS A 206 -5.19 8.90 8.38
CA LYS A 206 -5.64 7.66 9.03
C LYS A 206 -4.47 6.89 9.62
N TYR A 207 -4.75 6.03 10.58
CA TYR A 207 -3.74 5.10 11.08
C TYR A 207 -3.18 4.23 9.95
N GLY A 208 -1.89 3.94 10.02
CA GLY A 208 -1.11 3.32 8.94
C GLY A 208 -1.63 1.99 8.42
N PHE A 209 -2.40 1.23 9.22
CA PHE A 209 -2.98 -0.03 8.76
C PHE A 209 -4.07 0.15 7.69
N LYS A 210 -4.71 1.35 7.61
CA LYS A 210 -5.63 1.71 6.53
C LYS A 210 -4.95 1.86 5.17
N SER A 211 -3.64 2.04 5.17
CA SER A 211 -2.80 2.16 3.98
C SER A 211 -2.36 0.78 3.50
N ILE A 212 -3.30 0.01 2.97
CA ILE A 212 -3.13 -1.38 2.52
C ILE A 212 -2.01 -1.52 1.49
N LYS A 213 -1.26 -2.64 1.55
CA LYS A 213 -0.06 -2.95 0.78
C LYS A 213 -0.31 -4.00 -0.29
N SER A 214 0.55 -4.03 -1.32
CA SER A 214 0.59 -5.10 -2.34
C SER A 214 -0.80 -5.44 -2.88
N ILE A 215 -1.48 -4.41 -3.39
CA ILE A 215 -2.89 -4.46 -3.78
C ILE A 215 -3.07 -5.29 -5.04
N VAL A 216 -3.98 -6.27 -4.99
CA VAL A 216 -4.40 -7.10 -6.13
C VAL A 216 -5.88 -6.97 -6.46
N SER A 217 -6.66 -6.26 -5.64
CA SER A 217 -8.09 -6.06 -5.89
C SER A 217 -8.55 -4.68 -5.45
N ILE A 218 -9.37 -4.05 -6.30
CA ILE A 218 -10.09 -2.78 -6.06
C ILE A 218 -11.56 -3.06 -6.39
N ASN A 219 -12.44 -3.00 -5.40
CA ASN A 219 -13.84 -3.34 -5.58
C ASN A 219 -14.74 -2.20 -5.11
N PHE A 220 -15.59 -1.68 -5.99
CA PHE A 220 -16.56 -0.65 -5.65
C PHE A 220 -17.80 -1.30 -5.04
N VAL A 221 -18.20 -0.89 -3.84
CA VAL A 221 -19.30 -1.53 -3.12
C VAL A 221 -20.29 -0.51 -2.57
N GLU A 222 -21.56 -0.93 -2.47
CA GLU A 222 -22.63 -0.09 -1.93
C GLU A 222 -22.62 -0.05 -0.41
N LYS A 223 -22.25 -1.17 0.23
CA LYS A 223 -22.24 -1.30 1.69
C LYS A 223 -20.82 -1.18 2.20
N GLU A 224 -20.69 -0.68 3.45
CA GLU A 224 -19.42 -0.63 4.15
C GLU A 224 -18.76 -2.02 4.17
N PRO A 225 -17.53 -2.16 3.62
CA PRO A 225 -16.84 -3.42 3.59
C PRO A 225 -16.28 -3.77 4.98
N LYS A 226 -16.21 -5.07 5.24
CA LYS A 226 -15.53 -5.58 6.44
C LYS A 226 -14.02 -5.49 6.23
N THR A 227 -13.33 -4.86 7.18
CA THR A 227 -11.86 -4.75 7.15
C THR A 227 -11.21 -5.76 8.10
N SER A 228 -9.98 -6.18 7.81
CA SER A 228 -9.31 -7.27 8.53
C SER A 228 -9.17 -6.99 10.02
N TRP A 229 -8.72 -5.81 10.40
CA TRP A 229 -8.57 -5.46 11.81
C TRP A 229 -9.90 -5.24 12.51
N ASN A 230 -10.88 -4.60 11.86
CA ASN A 230 -12.21 -4.42 12.43
C ASN A 230 -12.90 -5.76 12.73
N VAL A 231 -12.78 -6.74 11.82
CA VAL A 231 -13.30 -8.10 12.05
C VAL A 231 -12.58 -8.80 13.19
N SER A 232 -11.25 -8.65 13.27
CA SER A 232 -10.43 -9.36 14.25
C SER A 232 -10.58 -8.79 15.67
N ALA A 233 -10.69 -7.46 15.80
CA ALA A 233 -10.80 -6.78 17.10
C ALA A 233 -11.64 -5.49 16.98
N PRO A 234 -12.97 -5.61 16.84
CA PRO A 234 -13.86 -4.47 16.56
C PRO A 234 -13.93 -3.42 17.67
N ARG A 235 -13.49 -3.74 18.88
CA ARG A 235 -13.38 -2.80 20.00
C ARG A 235 -12.08 -1.98 19.97
N GLU A 236 -11.13 -2.39 19.16
CA GLU A 236 -9.81 -1.77 19.08
C GLU A 236 -9.61 -1.02 17.76
N TYR A 237 -10.26 -1.46 16.68
CA TYR A 237 -10.08 -0.97 15.31
C TYR A 237 -11.42 -0.70 14.65
N GLY A 238 -11.75 0.57 14.49
CA GLY A 238 -12.94 1.01 13.78
C GLY A 238 -12.75 1.00 12.26
N PHE A 239 -13.82 1.25 11.52
CA PHE A 239 -13.78 1.33 10.07
C PHE A 239 -13.01 2.58 9.60
N TYR A 240 -13.31 3.73 10.18
CA TYR A 240 -12.67 4.99 9.75
C TYR A 240 -11.20 5.05 10.13
N SER A 241 -10.88 4.68 11.36
CA SER A 241 -9.52 4.67 11.91
C SER A 241 -8.71 5.93 11.58
N ASN A 242 -9.38 7.07 11.74
CA ASN A 242 -8.74 8.37 11.67
C ASN A 242 -7.80 8.55 12.86
N VAL A 243 -6.66 9.19 12.66
CA VAL A 243 -5.78 9.53 13.80
C VAL A 243 -6.51 10.49 14.71
N ASN A 244 -6.79 10.04 15.93
CA ASN A 244 -7.55 10.78 16.92
C ASN A 244 -6.89 10.66 18.30
N PRO A 245 -6.29 11.74 18.84
CA PRO A 245 -5.65 11.75 20.16
C PRO A 245 -6.64 11.56 21.32
N GLU A 246 -7.95 11.82 21.10
CA GLU A 246 -8.99 11.75 22.13
C GLU A 246 -9.57 10.33 22.27
N VAL A 247 -9.35 9.45 21.30
CA VAL A 247 -9.81 8.05 21.32
C VAL A 247 -8.62 7.14 21.49
N SER A 248 -8.41 6.69 22.74
CA SER A 248 -7.31 5.79 23.07
C SER A 248 -7.60 4.36 22.63
N HIS A 249 -6.55 3.64 22.20
CA HIS A 249 -6.61 2.21 22.08
C HIS A 249 -6.83 1.57 23.48
N PRO A 250 -7.58 0.47 23.62
CA PRO A 250 -7.83 -0.13 24.95
C PRO A 250 -6.57 -0.48 25.75
N ARG A 251 -5.43 -0.66 25.09
CA ARG A 251 -4.15 -1.08 25.71
C ARG A 251 -3.14 0.05 25.87
N TRP A 252 -3.32 1.20 25.21
CA TRP A 252 -2.41 2.36 25.29
C TRP A 252 -3.10 3.65 24.87
N SER A 253 -2.50 4.78 25.29
CA SER A 253 -2.98 6.11 24.92
C SER A 253 -2.56 6.50 23.50
N GLN A 254 -3.46 7.18 22.79
CA GLN A 254 -3.16 7.78 21.49
C GLN A 254 -2.80 9.26 21.56
N ALA A 255 -2.83 9.86 22.76
CA ALA A 255 -2.57 11.29 22.95
C ALA A 255 -1.13 11.71 22.57
N LYS A 256 -0.18 10.80 22.65
CA LYS A 256 1.23 11.04 22.30
C LYS A 256 1.77 9.99 21.36
N GLU A 257 2.75 10.40 20.56
CA GLU A 257 3.43 9.53 19.62
C GLU A 257 4.94 9.66 19.73
N ARG A 258 5.63 8.59 19.36
CA ARG A 258 7.08 8.57 19.23
C ARG A 258 7.46 8.77 17.76
N ARG A 259 8.09 9.89 17.43
CA ARG A 259 8.60 10.15 16.09
C ARG A 259 9.89 9.34 15.85
N LEU A 260 9.88 8.51 14.80
CA LEU A 260 11.06 7.85 14.30
C LEU A 260 11.72 8.79 13.27
N ASP A 261 12.74 9.50 13.69
CA ASP A 261 13.48 10.45 12.87
C ASP A 261 14.90 9.96 12.57
N SER A 262 15.63 10.68 11.73
CA SER A 262 17.00 10.34 11.33
C SER A 262 18.01 10.27 12.50
N LYS A 263 17.65 10.82 13.66
CA LYS A 263 18.48 10.82 14.87
C LYS A 263 18.22 9.59 15.75
N SER A 264 17.10 8.87 15.50
CA SER A 264 16.65 7.73 16.28
C SER A 264 17.02 6.43 15.57
N SER A 265 18.18 5.84 15.83
CA SER A 265 18.59 4.55 15.28
C SER A 265 18.81 3.50 16.37
N GLY A 266 18.46 2.23 16.10
CA GLY A 266 18.70 1.12 17.00
C GLY A 266 18.07 1.33 18.39
N PHE A 267 18.84 1.08 19.45
CA PHE A 267 18.38 1.19 20.84
C PHE A 267 17.96 2.62 21.23
N SER A 268 18.54 3.66 20.59
CA SER A 268 18.18 5.07 20.83
C SER A 268 16.76 5.40 20.39
N ALA A 269 16.20 4.67 19.43
CA ALA A 269 14.82 4.84 18.99
C ALA A 269 13.80 4.59 20.12
N LEU A 270 14.14 3.80 21.12
CA LEU A 270 13.31 3.55 22.31
C LEU A 270 13.20 4.77 23.22
N PHE A 271 14.17 5.68 23.15
CA PHE A 271 14.27 6.88 23.98
C PHE A 271 13.96 8.17 23.20
N SER A 272 13.48 8.05 21.95
CA SER A 272 13.08 9.22 21.18
C SER A 272 11.96 9.99 21.90
N GLU A 273 12.05 11.31 21.84
CA GLU A 273 11.09 12.21 22.48
C GLU A 273 9.68 11.96 21.96
N LYS A 274 8.70 11.91 22.89
CA LYS A 274 7.29 11.81 22.55
C LYS A 274 6.75 13.19 22.26
N ARG A 275 6.03 13.30 21.15
CA ARG A 275 5.27 14.50 20.80
C ARG A 275 3.78 14.29 20.99
N GLU A 276 3.01 15.37 21.13
CA GLU A 276 1.55 15.30 21.11
C GLU A 276 1.07 14.80 19.72
N THR A 277 0.06 13.92 19.72
CA THR A 277 -0.59 13.48 18.49
C THR A 277 -1.58 14.53 18.03
N GLU A 278 -1.52 14.91 16.77
CA GLU A 278 -2.44 15.85 16.15
C GLU A 278 -3.66 15.11 15.57
N MET A 279 -4.86 15.73 15.72
CA MET A 279 -6.09 15.22 15.10
C MET A 279 -5.89 15.06 13.60
N PHE A 280 -6.37 13.95 13.02
CA PHE A 280 -6.15 13.59 11.61
C PHE A 280 -4.67 13.62 11.21
N ASN A 281 -3.76 13.33 12.16
CA ASN A 281 -2.32 13.36 11.92
C ASN A 281 -1.80 14.72 11.40
N GLY A 282 -2.50 15.82 11.77
CA GLY A 282 -2.19 17.17 11.33
C GLY A 282 -2.73 17.59 9.96
N TYR A 283 -3.70 16.83 9.43
CA TYR A 283 -4.39 17.15 8.15
C TYR A 283 -5.85 17.58 8.37
N ALA A 284 -6.15 18.15 9.56
CA ALA A 284 -7.52 18.51 9.92
C ALA A 284 -8.13 19.56 8.97
N ASP A 285 -7.35 20.54 8.53
CA ASP A 285 -7.83 21.61 7.64
C ASP A 285 -8.33 21.04 6.30
N GLU A 286 -7.71 19.96 5.81
CA GLU A 286 -8.05 19.35 4.52
C GLU A 286 -9.19 18.33 4.64
N VAL A 287 -9.30 17.60 5.77
CA VAL A 287 -10.16 16.41 5.82
C VAL A 287 -11.27 16.45 6.85
N ALA A 288 -11.25 17.36 7.83
CA ALA A 288 -12.29 17.38 8.87
C ALA A 288 -13.70 17.54 8.30
N GLY A 289 -13.85 18.27 7.20
CA GLY A 289 -15.11 18.45 6.48
C GLY A 289 -15.75 17.14 6.01
N LEU A 290 -14.97 16.10 5.71
CA LEU A 290 -15.47 14.77 5.31
C LEU A 290 -16.28 14.11 6.43
N TYR A 291 -16.02 14.47 7.67
CA TYR A 291 -16.59 13.86 8.86
C TYR A 291 -17.58 14.77 9.59
N ALA A 292 -17.99 15.86 8.94
CA ALA A 292 -18.98 16.78 9.52
C ALA A 292 -20.27 16.04 9.88
N GLY A 293 -20.68 16.14 11.16
CA GLY A 293 -21.87 15.47 11.68
C GLY A 293 -21.67 14.03 12.16
N LEU A 294 -20.45 13.47 12.06
CA LEU A 294 -20.12 12.19 12.67
C LEU A 294 -19.51 12.39 14.07
N ASP A 295 -19.95 11.61 15.03
CA ASP A 295 -19.25 11.49 16.31
C ASP A 295 -18.00 10.61 16.11
N LEU A 296 -16.82 11.23 16.15
CA LEU A 296 -15.54 10.55 15.93
C LEU A 296 -15.08 9.71 17.13
N ARG A 297 -15.80 9.69 18.24
CA ARG A 297 -15.56 8.77 19.36
C ARG A 297 -16.30 7.46 19.18
N GLU A 298 -17.47 7.51 18.54
CA GLU A 298 -18.24 6.32 18.18
C GLU A 298 -17.81 5.75 16.82
N ASN A 299 -17.44 6.64 15.88
CA ASN A 299 -17.00 6.31 14.50
C ASN A 299 -15.47 6.43 14.38
N PHE A 300 -14.76 5.60 15.10
CA PHE A 300 -13.30 5.56 15.09
C PHE A 300 -12.72 4.53 14.13
#